data_de75a2cc3f0df1d595b54b4ae61f5ddf
#
_entry.id   de75a2cc3f0df1d595b54b4ae61f5ddf
#
_cell.length_a   1.000
_cell.length_b   1.000
_cell.length_c   1.000
_cell.angle_alpha   90.00
_cell.angle_beta   90.00
_cell.angle_gamma   90.00
#
_symmetry.space_group_name_H-M   'P 1'
#
loop_
_entity.id
_entity.type
_entity.pdbx_description
1 polymer ?
#
loop_
_entity_poly.entity_id
_entity_poly.type
_entity_poly.pdbx_seq_one_letter_code
_entity_poly.pdbx_strand_id
1 'polypeptide(L)'
;MFKVKKLNLESGGTQSVIMSKQNAYGMNVNVADRVEIFWNSGSLIAVVELCERTVPPGTVGLVKEVWENRNIPDEVHVRSMPKPASVGYIRERLMGQPITPEKIREIVFDIMHNKLSSVEAAYFVASAYVQRLSFGEEEALTRAIVEAGETLSFPKKPVLDKHCIGGVPGNRTTPIVVSIVAAAGFTVPKTSSRAITSPAGTADVMEVFSNIKFSNEDLVKIVNEAGASLAWGGSLWLAPVDDILLKLRYPLRLDPPSFLLASILAKKFAVGTEKLMIDIPMGKKVKDMASARELAGRFKNLGSRLGMQVEVLITDGKQPIGHGIGPVLEARDVLEVLQGRGPSDLREKSLLLAAKLLEMGGRPDSQQLAQQLLDSGQAYQKFKAIIKAQGGNPEVTLEDLVLCTQIHDLSATEDMTSVQYDSEVLIQLTRMAGAPAIKGAGIYLHVLPGGAVKKGQKLITVYAGDDTRLKTVQDYLERHSPVLACQRVLESV
;
A
#
# COMPACT_ATOMS: atom_id res chain seq x y z
N MET A 1 16.02 -37.41 12.81
CA MET A 1 15.50 -36.49 13.83
C MET A 1 16.58 -35.48 14.14
N PHE A 2 16.23 -34.19 14.29
CA PHE A 2 17.14 -33.09 14.55
C PHE A 2 16.67 -32.29 15.76
N LYS A 3 17.61 -31.82 16.59
CA LYS A 3 17.31 -30.84 17.63
C LYS A 3 17.01 -29.48 17.02
N VAL A 4 16.11 -28.71 17.61
CA VAL A 4 15.76 -27.38 17.17
C VAL A 4 16.53 -26.31 17.95
N LYS A 5 17.18 -25.39 17.23
CA LYS A 5 17.76 -24.17 17.76
C LYS A 5 16.99 -22.95 17.24
N LYS A 6 16.21 -22.29 18.07
CA LYS A 6 15.53 -21.03 17.73
C LYS A 6 16.56 -19.91 17.61
N LEU A 7 16.68 -19.32 16.44
CA LEU A 7 17.62 -18.24 16.16
C LEU A 7 16.89 -16.91 16.19
N ASN A 8 17.46 -15.93 16.89
CA ASN A 8 16.96 -14.55 16.87
C ASN A 8 17.46 -13.82 15.63
N LEU A 9 17.10 -14.35 14.45
CA LEU A 9 17.48 -13.87 13.14
C LEU A 9 16.24 -13.73 12.28
N GLU A 10 16.08 -12.58 11.62
CA GLU A 10 15.04 -12.30 10.64
C GLU A 10 15.62 -12.44 9.24
N SER A 11 14.94 -13.17 8.35
CA SER A 11 15.36 -13.43 6.97
C SER A 11 14.53 -12.65 5.94
N GLY A 12 13.87 -11.56 6.35
CA GLY A 12 13.08 -10.70 5.46
C GLY A 12 11.76 -11.31 5.00
N GLY A 13 11.22 -12.24 5.79
CA GLY A 13 9.94 -12.92 5.52
C GLY A 13 10.08 -14.27 4.83
N THR A 14 11.31 -14.73 4.54
CA THR A 14 11.56 -16.08 4.01
C THR A 14 11.60 -17.07 5.16
N GLN A 15 10.90 -18.21 5.04
CA GLN A 15 11.02 -19.30 5.99
C GLN A 15 12.30 -20.07 5.69
N SER A 16 13.38 -19.77 6.42
CA SER A 16 14.68 -20.42 6.22
C SER A 16 15.02 -21.35 7.37
N VAL A 17 15.68 -22.43 7.04
CA VAL A 17 16.32 -23.35 7.98
C VAL A 17 17.83 -23.31 7.80
N ILE A 18 18.56 -23.11 8.87
CA ILE A 18 20.02 -23.07 8.88
C ILE A 18 20.54 -24.43 9.29
N MET A 19 21.40 -25.03 8.46
CA MET A 19 21.99 -26.34 8.66
C MET A 19 23.51 -26.28 8.65
N SER A 20 24.17 -27.19 9.39
CA SER A 20 25.59 -27.41 9.21
C SER A 20 25.87 -28.06 7.84
N LYS A 21 27.04 -27.80 7.24
CA LYS A 21 27.45 -28.44 5.99
C LYS A 21 27.39 -29.97 6.10
N GLN A 22 27.69 -30.54 7.28
CA GLN A 22 27.63 -31.99 7.51
C GLN A 22 26.20 -32.53 7.43
N ASN A 23 25.21 -31.82 8.05
CA ASN A 23 23.82 -32.23 7.95
C ASN A 23 23.31 -32.15 6.51
N ALA A 24 23.62 -31.05 5.80
CA ALA A 24 23.22 -30.85 4.43
C ALA A 24 23.78 -31.90 3.50
N TYR A 25 25.09 -32.24 3.65
CA TYR A 25 25.72 -33.32 2.90
C TYR A 25 25.04 -34.66 3.14
N GLY A 26 24.76 -35.01 4.42
CA GLY A 26 24.10 -36.26 4.77
C GLY A 26 22.66 -36.39 4.23
N MET A 27 22.01 -35.26 3.95
CA MET A 27 20.65 -35.17 3.39
C MET A 27 20.64 -34.93 1.87
N ASN A 28 21.83 -34.78 1.25
CA ASN A 28 22.00 -34.41 -0.17
C ASN A 28 21.17 -33.12 -0.53
N VAL A 29 21.32 -32.07 0.29
CA VAL A 29 20.70 -30.76 0.06
C VAL A 29 21.77 -29.69 0.00
N ASN A 30 21.51 -28.65 -0.80
CA ASN A 30 22.37 -27.49 -0.99
C ASN A 30 21.68 -26.21 -0.53
N VAL A 31 22.39 -25.07 -0.54
CA VAL A 31 21.81 -23.75 -0.35
C VAL A 31 20.69 -23.53 -1.36
N ALA A 32 19.60 -22.93 -0.90
CA ALA A 32 18.37 -22.67 -1.64
C ALA A 32 17.55 -23.91 -2.03
N ASP A 33 17.98 -25.11 -1.67
CA ASP A 33 17.10 -26.28 -1.74
C ASP A 33 15.99 -26.20 -0.67
N ARG A 34 14.99 -27.04 -0.82
CA ARG A 34 13.83 -27.08 0.08
C ARG A 34 13.87 -28.32 0.94
N VAL A 35 13.48 -28.12 2.18
CA VAL A 35 13.23 -29.24 3.10
C VAL A 35 11.86 -29.06 3.73
N GLU A 36 11.20 -30.17 3.98
CA GLU A 36 10.05 -30.21 4.86
C GLU A 36 10.55 -30.52 6.28
N ILE A 37 10.18 -29.64 7.21
CA ILE A 37 10.37 -29.83 8.64
C ILE A 37 9.04 -30.27 9.17
N PHE A 38 8.96 -31.44 9.83
CA PHE A 38 7.71 -32.00 10.31
C PHE A 38 7.82 -32.62 11.69
N TRP A 39 6.71 -32.58 12.42
CA TRP A 39 6.53 -33.13 13.75
C TRP A 39 5.10 -33.65 13.92
N ASN A 40 4.78 -34.25 15.05
CA ASN A 40 3.49 -34.94 15.26
C ASN A 40 2.23 -34.10 14.94
N SER A 41 2.28 -32.78 15.18
CA SER A 41 1.14 -31.89 15.04
C SER A 41 1.24 -30.88 13.89
N GLY A 42 2.26 -30.98 13.03
CA GLY A 42 2.40 -30.05 11.92
C GLY A 42 3.62 -30.27 11.04
N SER A 43 3.64 -29.55 9.95
CA SER A 43 4.81 -29.45 9.07
C SER A 43 4.90 -28.06 8.44
N LEU A 44 6.08 -27.75 7.91
CA LEU A 44 6.33 -26.57 7.11
C LEU A 44 7.46 -26.81 6.11
N ILE A 45 7.49 -26.03 5.06
CA ILE A 45 8.56 -26.04 4.06
C ILE A 45 9.48 -24.84 4.33
N ALA A 46 10.78 -25.10 4.39
CA ALA A 46 11.80 -24.07 4.58
C ALA A 46 12.89 -24.17 3.52
N VAL A 47 13.48 -23.02 3.19
CA VAL A 47 14.64 -22.92 2.30
C VAL A 47 15.91 -23.15 3.11
N VAL A 48 16.82 -23.95 2.57
CA VAL A 48 18.08 -24.32 3.23
C VAL A 48 19.10 -23.21 3.12
N GLU A 49 19.63 -22.79 4.27
CA GLU A 49 20.83 -21.98 4.40
C GLU A 49 21.90 -22.76 5.14
N LEU A 50 23.16 -22.56 4.80
CA LEU A 50 24.28 -23.29 5.40
C LEU A 50 25.09 -22.41 6.35
N CYS A 51 25.56 -23.00 7.43
CA CYS A 51 26.49 -22.37 8.35
C CYS A 51 27.63 -23.33 8.73
N GLU A 52 28.74 -22.77 9.25
CA GLU A 52 29.88 -23.55 9.71
C GLU A 52 29.88 -23.75 11.24
N ARG A 53 29.41 -22.77 12.01
CA ARG A 53 29.58 -22.76 13.47
C ARG A 53 28.30 -22.54 14.26
N THR A 54 27.31 -21.83 13.68
CA THR A 54 26.12 -21.38 14.40
C THR A 54 25.21 -22.53 14.80
N VAL A 55 25.12 -23.55 13.97
CA VAL A 55 24.26 -24.72 14.17
C VAL A 55 25.12 -25.99 14.10
N PRO A 56 25.25 -26.74 15.20
CA PRO A 56 26.07 -27.95 15.23
C PRO A 56 25.42 -29.10 14.46
N PRO A 57 26.20 -30.14 14.10
CA PRO A 57 25.67 -31.39 13.55
C PRO A 57 24.53 -31.96 14.43
N GLY A 58 23.52 -32.58 13.80
CA GLY A 58 22.34 -33.11 14.49
C GLY A 58 21.33 -32.05 14.94
N THR A 59 21.56 -30.78 14.60
CA THR A 59 20.67 -29.66 14.95
C THR A 59 20.25 -28.89 13.70
N VAL A 60 19.06 -28.29 13.72
CA VAL A 60 18.59 -27.33 12.72
C VAL A 60 18.30 -25.98 13.38
N GLY A 61 18.78 -24.89 12.79
CA GLY A 61 18.51 -23.53 13.22
C GLY A 61 17.27 -23.00 12.52
N LEU A 62 16.28 -22.53 13.28
CA LEU A 62 15.06 -21.95 12.72
C LEU A 62 15.09 -20.44 12.91
N VAL A 63 14.93 -19.68 11.80
CA VAL A 63 14.79 -18.22 11.85
C VAL A 63 13.45 -17.80 12.45
N LYS A 64 13.27 -16.52 12.85
CA LYS A 64 12.06 -16.02 13.50
C LYS A 64 10.80 -16.30 12.69
N GLU A 65 10.82 -16.12 11.39
CA GLU A 65 9.69 -16.38 10.50
C GLU A 65 9.19 -17.84 10.54
N VAL A 66 10.02 -18.74 11.00
CA VAL A 66 9.67 -20.16 11.15
C VAL A 66 9.07 -20.45 12.54
N TRP A 67 9.62 -19.89 13.63
CA TRP A 67 9.28 -20.35 14.97
C TRP A 67 8.41 -19.37 15.79
N GLU A 68 8.40 -18.05 15.48
CA GLU A 68 7.84 -17.01 16.38
C GLU A 68 6.32 -17.20 16.65
N ASN A 69 5.56 -17.64 15.64
CA ASN A 69 4.11 -17.83 15.75
C ASN A 69 3.69 -19.31 15.62
N ARG A 70 4.60 -20.24 15.91
CA ARG A 70 4.34 -21.68 15.79
C ARG A 70 4.84 -22.42 17.02
N ASN A 71 4.05 -23.38 17.45
CA ASN A 71 4.45 -24.27 18.53
C ASN A 71 5.29 -25.43 17.98
N ILE A 72 6.58 -25.15 17.69
CA ILE A 72 7.52 -26.14 17.18
C ILE A 72 8.23 -26.82 18.36
N PRO A 73 8.22 -28.17 18.43
CA PRO A 73 8.89 -28.90 19.49
C PRO A 73 10.42 -28.79 19.41
N ASP A 74 11.10 -29.22 20.47
CA ASP A 74 12.56 -29.18 20.56
C ASP A 74 13.25 -30.19 19.62
N GLU A 75 12.51 -31.15 19.09
CA GLU A 75 12.99 -32.12 18.10
C GLU A 75 12.01 -32.24 16.94
N VAL A 76 12.57 -32.27 15.73
CA VAL A 76 11.80 -32.35 14.49
C VAL A 76 12.41 -33.35 13.50
N HIS A 77 11.63 -33.81 12.59
CA HIS A 77 12.10 -34.53 11.40
C HIS A 77 12.30 -33.56 10.26
N VAL A 78 13.29 -33.85 9.42
CA VAL A 78 13.58 -33.05 8.22
C VAL A 78 13.79 -34.00 7.04
N ARG A 79 13.17 -33.71 5.91
CA ARG A 79 13.38 -34.42 4.66
C ARG A 79 13.59 -33.48 3.49
N SER A 80 14.39 -33.87 2.52
CA SER A 80 14.55 -33.12 1.28
C SER A 80 13.25 -33.13 0.47
N MET A 81 12.98 -32.03 -0.21
CA MET A 81 11.83 -31.88 -1.10
C MET A 81 12.29 -31.71 -2.54
N PRO A 82 11.66 -32.38 -3.52
CA PRO A 82 11.93 -32.13 -4.93
C PRO A 82 11.50 -30.69 -5.30
N LYS A 83 12.11 -30.16 -6.38
CA LYS A 83 11.65 -28.89 -6.94
C LYS A 83 10.21 -29.02 -7.42
N PRO A 84 9.31 -28.10 -7.07
CA PRO A 84 7.92 -28.14 -7.49
C PRO A 84 7.79 -27.96 -9.01
N ALA A 85 6.70 -28.45 -9.60
CA ALA A 85 6.42 -28.31 -11.03
C ALA A 85 6.33 -26.85 -11.47
N SER A 86 5.90 -25.97 -10.59
CA SER A 86 5.81 -24.52 -10.80
C SER A 86 7.14 -23.87 -11.23
N VAL A 87 8.30 -24.42 -10.84
CA VAL A 87 9.61 -23.97 -11.34
C VAL A 87 9.72 -24.20 -12.86
N GLY A 88 9.22 -25.33 -13.36
CA GLY A 88 9.13 -25.62 -14.79
C GLY A 88 8.22 -24.61 -15.52
N TYR A 89 7.07 -24.30 -14.95
CA TYR A 89 6.12 -23.34 -15.55
C TYR A 89 6.69 -21.92 -15.62
N ILE A 90 7.42 -21.49 -14.58
CA ILE A 90 8.11 -20.20 -14.59
C ILE A 90 9.18 -20.17 -15.71
N ARG A 91 9.93 -21.26 -15.88
CA ARG A 91 10.93 -21.37 -16.94
C ARG A 91 10.29 -21.34 -18.34
N GLU A 92 9.19 -22.06 -18.56
CA GLU A 92 8.42 -22.02 -19.81
C GLU A 92 7.97 -20.60 -20.12
N ARG A 93 7.44 -19.88 -19.12
CA ARG A 93 7.02 -18.49 -19.26
C ARG A 93 8.17 -17.57 -19.63
N LEU A 94 9.33 -17.71 -19.02
CA LEU A 94 10.54 -16.95 -19.35
C LEU A 94 11.01 -17.19 -20.80
N MET A 95 10.75 -18.39 -21.34
CA MET A 95 11.01 -18.74 -22.74
C MET A 95 9.92 -18.29 -23.72
N GLY A 96 8.94 -17.48 -23.26
CA GLY A 96 7.89 -16.92 -24.11
C GLY A 96 6.63 -17.75 -24.25
N GLN A 97 6.52 -18.90 -23.55
CA GLN A 97 5.33 -19.73 -23.61
C GLN A 97 4.16 -19.09 -22.82
N PRO A 98 2.92 -19.14 -23.33
CA PRO A 98 1.75 -18.75 -22.56
C PRO A 98 1.58 -19.66 -21.34
N ILE A 99 1.02 -19.10 -20.26
CA ILE A 99 0.81 -19.84 -19.03
C ILE A 99 -0.69 -20.06 -18.78
N THR A 100 -1.09 -21.29 -18.47
CA THR A 100 -2.49 -21.60 -18.23
C THR A 100 -2.97 -21.13 -16.84
N PRO A 101 -4.29 -20.92 -16.63
CA PRO A 101 -4.83 -20.58 -15.31
C PRO A 101 -4.42 -21.53 -14.19
N GLU A 102 -4.39 -22.83 -14.47
CA GLU A 102 -4.02 -23.87 -13.51
C GLU A 102 -2.56 -23.73 -13.10
N LYS A 103 -1.65 -23.47 -14.06
CA LYS A 103 -0.22 -23.24 -13.79
C LYS A 103 0.00 -21.97 -12.95
N ILE A 104 -0.73 -20.88 -13.24
CA ILE A 104 -0.69 -19.64 -12.43
C ILE A 104 -1.15 -19.93 -11.00
N ARG A 105 -2.26 -20.64 -10.84
CA ARG A 105 -2.79 -21.03 -9.54
C ARG A 105 -1.79 -21.84 -8.73
N GLU A 106 -1.13 -22.81 -9.36
CA GLU A 106 -0.09 -23.63 -8.71
C GLU A 106 1.13 -22.81 -8.33
N ILE A 107 1.60 -21.88 -9.18
CA ILE A 107 2.69 -20.95 -8.83
C ILE A 107 2.32 -20.11 -7.62
N VAL A 108 1.13 -19.48 -7.60
CA VAL A 108 0.65 -18.65 -6.49
C VAL A 108 0.53 -19.47 -5.20
N PHE A 109 -0.03 -20.68 -5.29
CA PHE A 109 -0.11 -21.62 -4.18
C PHE A 109 1.28 -21.99 -3.63
N ASP A 110 2.23 -22.29 -4.51
CA ASP A 110 3.59 -22.68 -4.13
C ASP A 110 4.37 -21.51 -3.52
N ILE A 111 4.14 -20.27 -3.99
CA ILE A 111 4.66 -19.05 -3.33
C ILE A 111 4.09 -18.95 -1.92
N MET A 112 2.78 -19.07 -1.76
CA MET A 112 2.09 -18.96 -0.47
C MET A 112 2.58 -19.98 0.55
N HIS A 113 2.84 -21.21 0.11
CA HIS A 113 3.30 -22.31 0.95
C HIS A 113 4.83 -22.44 1.04
N ASN A 114 5.55 -21.40 0.58
CA ASN A 114 7.01 -21.33 0.64
C ASN A 114 7.73 -22.46 -0.11
N LYS A 115 7.06 -23.07 -1.12
CA LYS A 115 7.65 -24.09 -2.00
C LYS A 115 8.51 -23.47 -3.11
N LEU A 116 8.35 -22.18 -3.39
CA LEU A 116 9.23 -21.40 -4.26
C LEU A 116 10.15 -20.52 -3.42
N SER A 117 11.42 -20.47 -3.75
CA SER A 117 12.35 -19.50 -3.17
C SER A 117 11.99 -18.08 -3.64
N SER A 118 12.45 -17.06 -2.91
CA SER A 118 12.27 -15.66 -3.31
C SER A 118 12.85 -15.38 -4.70
N VAL A 119 13.94 -16.05 -5.08
CA VAL A 119 14.55 -15.92 -6.41
C VAL A 119 13.62 -16.47 -7.50
N GLU A 120 13.07 -17.67 -7.31
CA GLU A 120 12.17 -18.28 -8.30
C GLU A 120 10.88 -17.49 -8.44
N ALA A 121 10.30 -17.03 -7.32
CA ALA A 121 9.13 -16.17 -7.33
C ALA A 121 9.42 -14.81 -8.00
N ALA A 122 10.62 -14.23 -7.81
CA ALA A 122 11.05 -13.02 -8.51
C ALA A 122 11.15 -13.22 -10.03
N TYR A 123 11.57 -14.39 -10.50
CA TYR A 123 11.54 -14.70 -11.94
C TYR A 123 10.13 -14.77 -12.52
N PHE A 124 9.16 -15.27 -11.76
CA PHE A 124 7.75 -15.19 -12.17
C PHE A 124 7.28 -13.73 -12.34
N VAL A 125 7.57 -12.88 -11.38
CA VAL A 125 7.25 -11.45 -11.46
C VAL A 125 7.96 -10.78 -12.65
N ALA A 126 9.26 -11.06 -12.84
CA ALA A 126 10.05 -10.53 -13.93
C ALA A 126 9.52 -10.97 -15.29
N SER A 127 9.09 -12.22 -15.43
CA SER A 127 8.51 -12.74 -16.67
C SER A 127 7.28 -11.95 -17.10
N ALA A 128 6.43 -11.56 -16.15
CA ALA A 128 5.23 -10.77 -16.42
C ALA A 128 5.53 -9.28 -16.70
N TYR A 129 6.72 -8.80 -16.32
CA TYR A 129 7.19 -7.47 -16.70
C TYR A 129 7.69 -7.43 -18.14
N VAL A 130 8.48 -8.41 -18.54
CA VAL A 130 9.05 -8.51 -19.90
C VAL A 130 7.97 -8.88 -20.91
N GLN A 131 7.12 -9.82 -20.57
CA GLN A 131 6.00 -10.26 -21.41
C GLN A 131 4.71 -10.03 -20.64
N ARG A 132 3.96 -9.01 -21.03
CA ARG A 132 2.66 -8.70 -20.39
C ARG A 132 1.79 -9.96 -20.31
N LEU A 133 1.12 -10.15 -19.19
CA LEU A 133 0.10 -11.18 -19.07
C LEU A 133 -1.06 -10.85 -20.00
N SER A 134 -1.58 -11.85 -20.68
CA SER A 134 -2.85 -11.75 -21.40
C SER A 134 -3.99 -11.50 -20.41
N PHE A 135 -5.12 -11.05 -20.91
CA PHE A 135 -6.27 -10.76 -20.04
C PHE A 135 -6.76 -11.98 -19.25
N GLY A 136 -6.72 -13.19 -19.86
CA GLY A 136 -7.06 -14.44 -19.16
C GLY A 136 -6.05 -14.82 -18.08
N GLU A 137 -4.75 -14.58 -18.32
CA GLU A 137 -3.70 -14.78 -17.32
C GLU A 137 -3.81 -13.77 -16.16
N GLU A 138 -4.20 -12.52 -16.40
CA GLU A 138 -4.48 -11.52 -15.35
C GLU A 138 -5.66 -11.92 -14.48
N GLU A 139 -6.74 -12.41 -15.07
CA GLU A 139 -7.88 -12.93 -14.34
C GLU A 139 -7.48 -14.12 -13.48
N ALA A 140 -6.73 -15.07 -14.05
CA ALA A 140 -6.24 -16.24 -13.32
C ALA A 140 -5.34 -15.86 -12.15
N LEU A 141 -4.43 -14.91 -12.35
CA LEU A 141 -3.57 -14.38 -11.28
C LEU A 141 -4.39 -13.74 -10.16
N THR A 142 -5.37 -12.90 -10.54
CA THR A 142 -6.22 -12.20 -9.56
C THR A 142 -7.03 -13.20 -8.73
N ARG A 143 -7.65 -14.19 -9.38
CA ARG A 143 -8.41 -15.24 -8.68
C ARG A 143 -7.51 -16.08 -7.78
N ALA A 144 -6.33 -16.47 -8.24
CA ALA A 144 -5.38 -17.23 -7.44
C ALA A 144 -4.92 -16.46 -6.18
N ILE A 145 -4.72 -15.14 -6.29
CA ILE A 145 -4.40 -14.29 -5.14
C ILE A 145 -5.57 -14.25 -4.14
N VAL A 146 -6.82 -14.17 -4.60
CA VAL A 146 -8.01 -14.23 -3.74
C VAL A 146 -8.13 -15.59 -3.05
N GLU A 147 -7.98 -16.67 -3.79
CA GLU A 147 -8.08 -18.05 -3.28
C GLU A 147 -7.01 -18.39 -2.24
N ALA A 148 -5.89 -17.68 -2.25
CA ALA A 148 -4.83 -17.84 -1.26
C ALA A 148 -5.11 -17.14 0.09
N GLY A 149 -6.21 -16.37 0.20
CA GLY A 149 -6.61 -15.65 1.39
C GLY A 149 -8.04 -15.92 1.82
N GLU A 150 -8.56 -15.09 2.70
CA GLU A 150 -9.93 -15.13 3.17
C GLU A 150 -10.78 -14.05 2.49
N THR A 151 -12.09 -14.29 2.43
CA THR A 151 -13.07 -13.32 1.92
C THR A 151 -14.01 -12.87 3.01
N LEU A 152 -14.38 -11.59 3.01
CA LEU A 152 -15.31 -11.02 3.96
C LEU A 152 -16.69 -10.80 3.33
N SER A 153 -17.71 -10.78 4.17
CA SER A 153 -19.08 -10.49 3.77
C SER A 153 -19.72 -9.56 4.79
N PHE A 154 -20.56 -8.64 4.31
CA PHE A 154 -21.30 -7.70 5.13
C PHE A 154 -22.79 -7.80 4.84
N PRO A 155 -23.65 -7.70 5.88
CA PRO A 155 -25.11 -7.86 5.70
C PRO A 155 -25.74 -6.68 4.95
N LYS A 156 -25.20 -5.48 5.11
CA LYS A 156 -25.72 -4.26 4.48
C LYS A 156 -25.08 -4.04 3.13
N LYS A 157 -25.87 -4.03 2.09
CA LYS A 157 -25.48 -3.88 0.68
C LYS A 157 -26.02 -2.59 0.06
N PRO A 158 -25.43 -2.05 -1.01
CA PRO A 158 -24.17 -2.51 -1.60
C PRO A 158 -22.94 -2.12 -0.78
N VAL A 159 -21.88 -2.91 -0.86
CA VAL A 159 -20.57 -2.58 -0.31
C VAL A 159 -19.80 -1.73 -1.31
N LEU A 160 -19.46 -0.52 -0.91
CA LEU A 160 -18.75 0.45 -1.73
C LEU A 160 -17.28 0.55 -1.29
N ASP A 161 -16.37 0.77 -2.22
CA ASP A 161 -14.98 1.10 -1.91
C ASP A 161 -14.38 2.03 -2.96
N LYS A 162 -13.30 2.69 -2.61
CA LYS A 162 -12.48 3.47 -3.53
C LYS A 162 -11.01 3.08 -3.43
N HIS A 163 -10.29 3.18 -4.55
CA HIS A 163 -8.84 3.01 -4.57
C HIS A 163 -8.20 4.08 -5.44
N CYS A 164 -7.09 4.67 -4.98
CA CYS A 164 -6.23 5.51 -5.79
C CYS A 164 -4.94 4.77 -6.07
N ILE A 165 -4.49 4.73 -7.33
CA ILE A 165 -3.24 4.06 -7.71
C ILE A 165 -1.98 4.75 -7.16
N GLY A 166 -2.14 5.91 -6.51
CA GLY A 166 -1.08 6.66 -5.85
C GLY A 166 -0.24 7.53 -6.79
N GLY A 167 0.87 8.06 -6.26
CA GLY A 167 1.81 8.88 -7.04
C GLY A 167 1.68 10.39 -6.82
N VAL A 168 0.73 10.85 -6.01
CA VAL A 168 0.51 12.27 -5.71
C VAL A 168 0.80 12.52 -4.23
N PRO A 169 1.76 13.40 -3.88
CA PRO A 169 2.02 13.78 -2.48
C PRO A 169 0.79 14.47 -1.86
N GLY A 170 0.54 14.23 -0.58
CA GLY A 170 -0.54 14.86 0.16
C GLY A 170 -1.97 14.41 -0.23
N ASN A 171 -2.15 13.58 -1.25
CA ASN A 171 -3.46 13.15 -1.75
C ASN A 171 -4.21 12.25 -0.74
N ARG A 172 -4.70 12.84 0.35
CA ARG A 172 -5.36 12.14 1.44
C ARG A 172 -6.89 12.25 1.38
N THR A 173 -7.45 12.05 0.20
CA THR A 173 -8.91 12.06 -0.02
C THR A 173 -9.64 10.89 0.67
N THR A 174 -8.96 9.76 0.91
CA THR A 174 -9.61 8.52 1.35
C THR A 174 -10.38 8.65 2.67
N PRO A 175 -9.84 9.19 3.78
CA PRO A 175 -10.59 9.31 5.02
C PRO A 175 -11.83 10.21 4.87
N ILE A 176 -11.72 11.27 4.07
CA ILE A 176 -12.81 12.23 3.81
C ILE A 176 -13.92 11.53 3.01
N VAL A 177 -13.56 10.88 1.89
CA VAL A 177 -14.52 10.16 1.02
C VAL A 177 -15.24 9.05 1.78
N VAL A 178 -14.50 8.24 2.55
CA VAL A 178 -15.09 7.15 3.36
C VAL A 178 -16.09 7.70 4.37
N SER A 179 -15.76 8.82 5.02
CA SER A 179 -16.63 9.47 6.00
C SER A 179 -17.91 10.00 5.37
N ILE A 180 -17.81 10.65 4.20
CA ILE A 180 -18.99 11.15 3.46
C ILE A 180 -19.90 9.99 3.04
N VAL A 181 -19.33 8.96 2.41
CA VAL A 181 -20.09 7.82 1.86
C VAL A 181 -20.72 6.98 2.98
N ALA A 182 -20.01 6.79 4.09
CA ALA A 182 -20.56 6.12 5.26
C ALA A 182 -21.62 6.96 5.99
N ALA A 183 -21.50 8.30 6.00
CA ALA A 183 -22.54 9.18 6.52
C ALA A 183 -23.82 9.13 5.70
N ALA A 184 -23.73 8.90 4.39
CA ALA A 184 -24.87 8.63 3.52
C ALA A 184 -25.52 7.25 3.76
N GLY A 185 -24.96 6.46 4.68
CA GLY A 185 -25.51 5.18 5.11
C GLY A 185 -24.99 3.97 4.34
N PHE A 186 -23.98 4.08 3.51
CA PHE A 186 -23.36 2.93 2.79
C PHE A 186 -22.31 2.21 3.64
N THR A 187 -22.05 0.96 3.30
CA THR A 187 -21.00 0.13 3.90
C THR A 187 -19.69 0.31 3.14
N VAL A 188 -18.62 0.74 3.86
CA VAL A 188 -17.30 1.04 3.26
C VAL A 188 -16.17 0.39 4.05
N PRO A 189 -15.87 -0.91 3.85
CA PRO A 189 -14.77 -1.61 4.55
C PRO A 189 -13.42 -1.26 3.92
N LYS A 190 -12.97 -0.03 4.10
CA LYS A 190 -11.77 0.48 3.44
C LYS A 190 -10.50 -0.14 4.00
N THR A 191 -9.78 -0.86 3.15
CA THR A 191 -8.42 -1.31 3.40
C THR A 191 -7.41 -0.46 2.63
N SER A 192 -6.28 -0.16 3.25
CA SER A 192 -5.25 0.71 2.70
C SER A 192 -3.85 0.14 2.92
N SER A 193 -2.88 0.54 2.11
CA SER A 193 -1.47 0.22 2.31
C SER A 193 -0.76 1.28 3.15
N ARG A 194 0.37 0.89 3.74
CA ARG A 194 1.40 1.82 4.20
C ARG A 194 2.16 2.43 3.02
N ALA A 195 2.94 3.44 3.27
CA ALA A 195 3.80 4.06 2.27
C ALA A 195 4.79 3.06 1.67
N ILE A 196 4.82 2.98 0.33
CA ILE A 196 5.82 2.22 -0.42
C ILE A 196 6.76 3.21 -1.13
N THR A 197 6.23 4.04 -1.99
CA THR A 197 6.96 5.06 -2.76
C THR A 197 6.63 6.49 -2.34
N SER A 198 5.45 6.73 -1.79
CA SER A 198 5.02 8.02 -1.22
C SER A 198 5.61 8.23 0.19
N PRO A 199 5.63 9.47 0.72
CA PRO A 199 6.06 9.75 2.10
C PRO A 199 5.06 9.30 3.16
N ALA A 200 3.78 9.13 2.81
CA ALA A 200 2.77 8.54 3.69
C ALA A 200 1.76 7.72 2.87
N GLY A 201 1.33 6.59 3.41
CA GLY A 201 0.17 5.83 2.96
C GLY A 201 -1.07 6.20 3.78
N THR A 202 -2.27 5.85 3.30
CA THR A 202 -3.49 6.08 4.08
C THR A 202 -3.45 5.38 5.44
N ALA A 203 -2.86 4.19 5.51
CA ALA A 203 -2.69 3.48 6.77
C ALA A 203 -1.77 4.25 7.75
N ASP A 204 -0.67 4.85 7.25
CA ASP A 204 0.24 5.63 8.09
C ASP A 204 -0.41 6.88 8.67
N VAL A 205 -1.31 7.52 7.90
CA VAL A 205 -2.09 8.68 8.33
C VAL A 205 -3.18 8.26 9.34
N MET A 206 -3.89 7.17 9.07
CA MET A 206 -4.93 6.71 10.00
C MET A 206 -4.37 6.19 11.32
N GLU A 207 -3.14 5.69 11.34
CA GLU A 207 -2.43 5.27 12.56
C GLU A 207 -2.15 6.43 13.52
N VAL A 208 -2.24 7.68 13.03
CA VAL A 208 -2.18 8.90 13.88
C VAL A 208 -3.46 9.06 14.72
N PHE A 209 -4.60 8.58 14.21
CA PHE A 209 -5.90 8.73 14.84
C PHE A 209 -6.35 7.53 15.66
N SER A 210 -6.02 6.30 15.21
CA SER A 210 -6.56 5.07 15.81
C SER A 210 -5.69 3.85 15.50
N ASN A 211 -6.03 2.72 16.10
CA ASN A 211 -5.49 1.43 15.65
C ASN A 211 -5.93 1.17 14.19
N ILE A 212 -5.05 0.52 13.43
CA ILE A 212 -5.26 0.15 12.02
C ILE A 212 -5.03 -1.34 11.76
N LYS A 213 -4.59 -2.08 12.78
CA LYS A 213 -4.28 -3.52 12.69
C LYS A 213 -5.41 -4.29 13.35
N PHE A 214 -6.11 -5.10 12.56
CA PHE A 214 -7.26 -5.87 13.02
C PHE A 214 -7.18 -7.30 12.50
N SER A 215 -7.86 -8.22 13.21
CA SER A 215 -8.26 -9.51 12.62
C SER A 215 -9.41 -9.30 11.62
N ASN A 216 -9.69 -10.32 10.81
CA ASN A 216 -10.83 -10.27 9.88
C ASN A 216 -12.16 -10.12 10.64
N GLU A 217 -12.31 -10.83 11.78
CA GLU A 217 -13.50 -10.76 12.63
C GLU A 217 -13.69 -9.36 13.25
N ASP A 218 -12.60 -8.74 13.72
CA ASP A 218 -12.68 -7.41 14.32
C ASP A 218 -13.01 -6.35 13.27
N LEU A 219 -12.46 -6.47 12.06
CA LEU A 219 -12.83 -5.60 10.95
C LEU A 219 -14.32 -5.67 10.64
N VAL A 220 -14.90 -6.88 10.61
CA VAL A 220 -16.34 -7.06 10.39
C VAL A 220 -17.17 -6.41 11.49
N LYS A 221 -16.76 -6.55 12.77
CA LYS A 221 -17.43 -5.88 13.92
C LYS A 221 -17.40 -4.36 13.77
N ILE A 222 -16.20 -3.78 13.48
CA ILE A 222 -16.02 -2.34 13.30
C ILE A 222 -16.93 -1.81 12.18
N VAL A 223 -16.95 -2.49 11.04
CA VAL A 223 -17.78 -2.07 9.89
C VAL A 223 -19.27 -2.19 10.20
N ASN A 224 -19.71 -3.22 10.90
CA ASN A 224 -21.10 -3.36 11.30
C ASN A 224 -21.54 -2.27 12.30
N GLU A 225 -20.65 -1.84 13.20
CA GLU A 225 -20.91 -0.78 14.17
C GLU A 225 -20.88 0.61 13.53
N ALA A 226 -19.80 0.96 12.85
CA ALA A 226 -19.56 2.31 12.35
C ALA A 226 -20.04 2.54 10.91
N GLY A 227 -20.40 1.48 10.17
CA GLY A 227 -20.71 1.53 8.73
C GLY A 227 -19.46 1.56 7.84
N ALA A 228 -18.29 1.77 8.39
CA ALA A 228 -17.04 1.82 7.64
C ALA A 228 -15.83 1.46 8.51
N SER A 229 -14.69 1.22 7.85
CA SER A 229 -13.38 1.10 8.49
C SER A 229 -12.30 1.79 7.66
N LEU A 230 -11.15 2.08 8.27
CA LEU A 230 -9.95 2.62 7.63
C LEU A 230 -8.74 1.81 8.12
N ALA A 231 -8.68 0.54 7.72
CA ALA A 231 -7.73 -0.45 8.22
C ALA A 231 -6.47 -0.58 7.33
N TRP A 232 -5.40 -1.11 7.92
CA TRP A 232 -4.24 -1.55 7.16
C TRP A 232 -4.47 -2.95 6.56
N GLY A 233 -4.45 -3.05 5.22
CA GLY A 233 -4.70 -4.31 4.53
C GLY A 233 -3.65 -5.40 4.79
N GLY A 234 -2.43 -5.02 5.19
CA GLY A 234 -1.37 -6.00 5.49
C GLY A 234 -1.51 -6.69 6.85
N SER A 235 -2.46 -6.29 7.71
CA SER A 235 -2.81 -7.03 8.95
C SER A 235 -3.93 -8.04 8.73
N LEU A 236 -4.59 -7.98 7.58
CA LEU A 236 -5.74 -8.81 7.24
C LEU A 236 -5.30 -9.96 6.32
N TRP A 237 -5.82 -11.13 6.56
CA TRP A 237 -5.51 -12.33 5.75
C TRP A 237 -6.34 -12.40 4.46
N LEU A 238 -6.49 -11.24 3.76
CA LEU A 238 -7.32 -11.13 2.55
C LEU A 238 -6.59 -11.55 1.27
N ALA A 239 -5.31 -11.24 1.17
CA ALA A 239 -4.50 -11.56 0.01
C ALA A 239 -3.02 -11.70 0.43
N PRO A 240 -2.68 -12.67 1.30
CA PRO A 240 -1.35 -12.76 1.91
C PRO A 240 -0.24 -12.98 0.91
N VAL A 241 -0.50 -13.69 -0.19
CA VAL A 241 0.49 -13.90 -1.26
C VAL A 241 0.84 -12.60 -2.00
N ASP A 242 -0.09 -11.64 -2.08
CA ASP A 242 0.19 -10.34 -2.70
C ASP A 242 1.25 -9.56 -1.92
N ASP A 243 1.25 -9.65 -0.60
CA ASP A 243 2.27 -8.99 0.22
C ASP A 243 3.67 -9.62 0.02
N ILE A 244 3.74 -10.93 -0.25
CA ILE A 244 4.98 -11.59 -0.68
C ILE A 244 5.41 -11.06 -2.05
N LEU A 245 4.51 -11.04 -3.02
CA LEU A 245 4.77 -10.53 -4.38
C LEU A 245 5.18 -9.06 -4.39
N LEU A 246 4.62 -8.22 -3.50
CA LEU A 246 5.01 -6.82 -3.33
C LEU A 246 6.46 -6.69 -2.84
N LYS A 247 6.87 -7.49 -1.85
CA LYS A 247 8.26 -7.50 -1.33
C LYS A 247 9.26 -7.86 -2.42
N LEU A 248 8.94 -8.82 -3.29
CA LEU A 248 9.80 -9.24 -4.40
C LEU A 248 9.99 -8.14 -5.46
N ARG A 249 9.00 -7.27 -5.65
CA ARG A 249 9.04 -6.16 -6.61
C ARG A 249 9.82 -4.93 -6.10
N TYR A 250 9.87 -4.79 -4.78
CA TYR A 250 10.42 -3.60 -4.13
C TYR A 250 11.89 -3.29 -4.45
N PRO A 251 12.85 -4.25 -4.46
CA PRO A 251 14.27 -3.95 -4.67
C PRO A 251 14.56 -3.28 -6.02
N LEU A 252 13.87 -3.67 -7.08
CA LEU A 252 14.02 -3.11 -8.42
C LEU A 252 12.97 -2.04 -8.73
N ARG A 253 12.05 -1.74 -7.80
CA ARG A 253 10.91 -0.84 -8.00
C ARG A 253 10.09 -1.19 -9.24
N LEU A 254 9.98 -2.47 -9.57
CA LEU A 254 9.16 -2.96 -10.67
C LEU A 254 7.69 -2.98 -10.25
N ASP A 255 6.83 -2.43 -11.09
CA ASP A 255 5.38 -2.46 -10.90
C ASP A 255 4.70 -2.89 -12.22
N PRO A 256 4.74 -4.19 -12.56
CA PRO A 256 4.10 -4.68 -13.78
C PRO A 256 2.60 -4.36 -13.72
N PRO A 257 2.01 -3.80 -14.78
CA PRO A 257 0.60 -3.41 -14.79
C PRO A 257 -0.36 -4.54 -14.41
N SER A 258 -0.06 -5.78 -14.82
CA SER A 258 -0.86 -6.96 -14.47
C SER A 258 -0.87 -7.26 -12.97
N PHE A 259 0.28 -7.11 -12.31
CA PHE A 259 0.36 -7.29 -10.85
C PHE A 259 -0.27 -6.14 -10.08
N LEU A 260 -0.19 -4.91 -10.60
CA LEU A 260 -0.90 -3.77 -10.03
C LEU A 260 -2.42 -4.00 -10.03
N LEU A 261 -2.96 -4.40 -11.18
CA LEU A 261 -4.38 -4.74 -11.34
C LEU A 261 -4.81 -5.87 -10.40
N ALA A 262 -4.07 -6.99 -10.42
CA ALA A 262 -4.37 -8.17 -9.61
C ALA A 262 -4.32 -7.85 -8.11
N SER A 263 -3.29 -7.14 -7.65
CA SER A 263 -3.13 -6.71 -6.25
C SER A 263 -4.30 -5.86 -5.75
N ILE A 264 -4.72 -4.87 -6.55
CA ILE A 264 -5.82 -3.98 -6.18
C ILE A 264 -7.13 -4.75 -6.17
N LEU A 265 -7.47 -5.40 -7.29
CA LEU A 265 -8.78 -6.05 -7.44
C LEU A 265 -8.96 -7.26 -6.54
N ALA A 266 -7.92 -8.06 -6.30
CA ALA A 266 -7.98 -9.17 -5.36
C ALA A 266 -8.32 -8.72 -3.94
N LYS A 267 -7.64 -7.69 -3.41
CA LYS A 267 -7.94 -7.16 -2.07
C LYS A 267 -9.33 -6.54 -1.98
N LYS A 268 -9.82 -5.90 -3.06
CA LYS A 268 -11.17 -5.33 -3.11
C LYS A 268 -12.25 -6.39 -3.20
N PHE A 269 -12.03 -7.41 -4.00
CA PHE A 269 -12.91 -8.57 -4.05
C PHE A 269 -12.95 -9.31 -2.71
N ALA A 270 -11.78 -9.60 -2.13
CA ALA A 270 -11.67 -10.33 -0.86
C ALA A 270 -12.37 -9.61 0.31
N VAL A 271 -12.36 -8.28 0.34
CA VAL A 271 -13.09 -7.50 1.36
C VAL A 271 -14.58 -7.37 1.05
N GLY A 272 -15.09 -8.02 0.00
CA GLY A 272 -16.52 -8.06 -0.34
C GLY A 272 -17.04 -6.81 -1.04
N THR A 273 -16.17 -6.03 -1.71
CA THR A 273 -16.57 -4.85 -2.49
C THR A 273 -17.41 -5.25 -3.69
N GLU A 274 -18.58 -4.64 -3.84
CA GLU A 274 -19.47 -4.84 -5.01
C GLU A 274 -19.34 -3.71 -6.03
N LYS A 275 -19.11 -2.48 -5.54
CA LYS A 275 -18.96 -1.29 -6.38
C LYS A 275 -17.67 -0.56 -6.01
N LEU A 276 -16.75 -0.51 -6.97
CA LEU A 276 -15.40 0.01 -6.78
C LEU A 276 -15.15 1.22 -7.67
N MET A 277 -14.75 2.32 -7.08
CA MET A 277 -14.23 3.47 -7.82
C MET A 277 -12.71 3.48 -7.77
N ILE A 278 -12.07 3.57 -8.94
CA ILE A 278 -10.63 3.72 -9.10
C ILE A 278 -10.30 5.17 -9.50
N ASP A 279 -9.42 5.81 -8.73
CA ASP A 279 -8.82 7.11 -9.06
C ASP A 279 -7.44 6.87 -9.70
N ILE A 280 -7.30 7.28 -10.97
CA ILE A 280 -6.05 7.26 -11.74
C ILE A 280 -5.54 8.69 -11.89
N PRO A 281 -4.66 9.17 -11.00
CA PRO A 281 -4.03 10.47 -11.17
C PRO A 281 -3.01 10.43 -12.31
N MET A 282 -3.18 11.30 -13.30
CA MET A 282 -2.19 11.51 -14.37
C MET A 282 -1.02 12.35 -13.83
N GLY A 283 0.17 11.78 -13.91
CA GLY A 283 1.39 12.38 -13.39
C GLY A 283 2.54 11.39 -13.50
N LYS A 284 3.24 11.13 -12.40
CA LYS A 284 4.44 10.29 -12.40
C LYS A 284 4.19 8.84 -12.84
N LYS A 285 3.10 8.21 -12.37
CA LYS A 285 2.80 6.79 -12.65
C LYS A 285 2.16 6.59 -14.01
N VAL A 286 1.24 7.45 -14.39
CA VAL A 286 0.52 7.41 -15.66
C VAL A 286 0.73 8.74 -16.34
N LYS A 287 1.55 8.76 -17.40
CA LYS A 287 2.08 9.99 -17.99
C LYS A 287 1.17 10.62 -19.05
N ASP A 288 0.35 9.81 -19.68
CA ASP A 288 -0.49 10.25 -20.81
C ASP A 288 -1.90 9.66 -20.75
N MET A 289 -2.83 10.30 -21.46
CA MET A 289 -4.25 9.95 -21.47
C MET A 289 -4.52 8.59 -22.12
N ALA A 290 -3.72 8.16 -23.10
CA ALA A 290 -3.89 6.87 -23.74
C ALA A 290 -3.61 5.72 -22.77
N SER A 291 -2.48 5.80 -22.06
CA SER A 291 -2.12 4.87 -20.97
C SER A 291 -3.15 4.86 -19.84
N ALA A 292 -3.68 6.04 -19.48
CA ALA A 292 -4.73 6.14 -18.45
C ALA A 292 -6.02 5.42 -18.88
N ARG A 293 -6.45 5.62 -20.14
CA ARG A 293 -7.64 4.97 -20.70
C ARG A 293 -7.46 3.46 -20.86
N GLU A 294 -6.29 3.01 -21.31
CA GLU A 294 -5.96 1.57 -21.36
C GLU A 294 -6.09 0.93 -19.99
N LEU A 295 -5.44 1.51 -18.99
CA LEU A 295 -5.48 1.02 -17.62
C LEU A 295 -6.91 1.03 -17.05
N ALA A 296 -7.68 2.08 -17.31
CA ALA A 296 -9.09 2.18 -16.92
C ALA A 296 -9.93 1.06 -17.52
N GLY A 297 -9.76 0.78 -18.82
CA GLY A 297 -10.44 -0.32 -19.50
C GLY A 297 -10.11 -1.69 -18.88
N ARG A 298 -8.84 -1.91 -18.54
CA ARG A 298 -8.40 -3.15 -17.88
C ARG A 298 -9.02 -3.31 -16.49
N PHE A 299 -9.07 -2.24 -15.67
CA PHE A 299 -9.75 -2.28 -14.36
C PHE A 299 -11.23 -2.61 -14.49
N LYS A 300 -11.95 -1.97 -15.42
CA LYS A 300 -13.38 -2.22 -15.66
C LYS A 300 -13.63 -3.65 -16.10
N ASN A 301 -12.88 -4.12 -17.10
CA ASN A 301 -13.06 -5.46 -17.65
C ASN A 301 -12.76 -6.55 -16.62
N LEU A 302 -11.62 -6.46 -15.94
CA LEU A 302 -11.23 -7.45 -14.94
C LEU A 302 -12.15 -7.42 -13.71
N GLY A 303 -12.55 -6.22 -13.27
CA GLY A 303 -13.50 -6.06 -12.17
C GLY A 303 -14.87 -6.67 -12.48
N SER A 304 -15.38 -6.46 -13.70
CA SER A 304 -16.64 -7.08 -14.15
C SER A 304 -16.59 -8.60 -14.14
N ARG A 305 -15.48 -9.21 -14.57
CA ARG A 305 -15.29 -10.66 -14.52
C ARG A 305 -15.21 -11.22 -13.10
N LEU A 306 -14.79 -10.39 -12.15
CA LEU A 306 -14.84 -10.73 -10.73
C LEU A 306 -16.21 -10.45 -10.08
N GLY A 307 -17.20 -9.97 -10.86
CA GLY A 307 -18.54 -9.64 -10.36
C GLY A 307 -18.64 -8.26 -9.68
N MET A 308 -17.62 -7.39 -9.81
CA MET A 308 -17.62 -6.04 -9.27
C MET A 308 -18.01 -5.02 -10.35
N GLN A 309 -18.83 -4.04 -9.99
CA GLN A 309 -19.03 -2.85 -10.81
C GLN A 309 -17.85 -1.89 -10.58
N VAL A 310 -17.02 -1.67 -11.59
CA VAL A 310 -15.85 -0.79 -11.48
C VAL A 310 -16.04 0.46 -12.32
N GLU A 311 -15.93 1.62 -11.69
CA GLU A 311 -15.85 2.92 -12.34
C GLU A 311 -14.46 3.53 -12.13
N VAL A 312 -13.99 4.27 -13.14
CA VAL A 312 -12.65 4.87 -13.12
C VAL A 312 -12.76 6.36 -13.37
N LEU A 313 -12.12 7.14 -12.52
CA LEU A 313 -11.89 8.57 -12.72
C LEU A 313 -10.41 8.80 -13.03
N ILE A 314 -10.15 9.49 -14.13
CA ILE A 314 -8.81 9.97 -14.47
C ILE A 314 -8.73 11.40 -13.95
N THR A 315 -7.80 11.66 -13.02
CA THR A 315 -7.65 12.96 -12.35
C THR A 315 -6.29 13.57 -12.60
N ASP A 316 -6.12 14.85 -12.34
CA ASP A 316 -4.79 15.47 -12.34
C ASP A 316 -3.97 15.01 -11.14
N GLY A 317 -2.73 14.66 -11.38
CA GLY A 317 -1.77 14.18 -10.38
C GLY A 317 -0.38 14.78 -10.56
N LYS A 318 -0.25 15.88 -11.32
CA LYS A 318 1.03 16.53 -11.60
C LYS A 318 1.57 17.29 -10.39
N GLN A 319 0.68 17.86 -9.59
CA GLN A 319 1.03 18.68 -8.43
C GLN A 319 0.60 17.98 -7.12
N PRO A 320 1.22 18.30 -5.98
CA PRO A 320 0.75 17.86 -4.68
C PRO A 320 -0.68 18.38 -4.40
N ILE A 321 -1.36 17.74 -3.46
CA ILE A 321 -2.71 18.12 -3.03
C ILE A 321 -2.69 18.34 -1.52
N GLY A 322 -3.32 19.42 -1.06
CA GLY A 322 -3.33 19.84 0.33
C GLY A 322 -2.07 20.58 0.74
N HIS A 323 -2.04 20.99 1.99
CA HIS A 323 -0.88 21.67 2.58
C HIS A 323 0.15 20.70 3.16
N GLY A 324 -0.32 19.57 3.68
CA GLY A 324 0.51 18.60 4.40
C GLY A 324 1.05 17.46 3.53
N ILE A 325 2.32 17.12 3.71
CA ILE A 325 2.96 15.94 3.13
C ILE A 325 3.71 15.22 4.25
N GLY A 326 3.22 14.06 4.67
CA GLY A 326 3.68 13.30 5.82
C GLY A 326 2.53 12.94 6.77
N PRO A 327 2.67 11.89 7.62
CA PRO A 327 1.53 11.30 8.32
C PRO A 327 0.70 12.29 9.13
N VAL A 328 1.31 13.04 10.03
CA VAL A 328 0.61 14.00 10.91
C VAL A 328 0.11 15.21 10.12
N LEU A 329 0.90 15.73 9.18
CA LEU A 329 0.51 16.88 8.37
C LEU A 329 -0.69 16.56 7.47
N GLU A 330 -0.70 15.39 6.83
CA GLU A 330 -1.84 14.94 6.04
C GLU A 330 -3.07 14.62 6.93
N ALA A 331 -2.86 14.15 8.18
CA ALA A 331 -3.92 13.97 9.16
C ALA A 331 -4.58 15.31 9.56
N ARG A 332 -3.77 16.36 9.72
CA ARG A 332 -4.27 17.72 9.97
C ARG A 332 -5.15 18.23 8.84
N ASP A 333 -4.69 18.11 7.58
CA ASP A 333 -5.50 18.48 6.41
C ASP A 333 -6.85 17.72 6.36
N VAL A 334 -6.84 16.42 6.64
CA VAL A 334 -8.06 15.61 6.70
C VAL A 334 -9.01 16.13 7.76
N LEU A 335 -8.51 16.39 8.97
CA LEU A 335 -9.32 16.88 10.08
C LEU A 335 -9.91 18.26 9.77
N GLU A 336 -9.10 19.17 9.22
CA GLU A 336 -9.53 20.52 8.84
C GLU A 336 -10.58 20.48 7.72
N VAL A 337 -10.43 19.64 6.69
CA VAL A 337 -11.45 19.50 5.64
C VAL A 337 -12.75 18.97 6.20
N LEU A 338 -12.72 17.97 7.09
CA LEU A 338 -13.92 17.43 7.75
C LEU A 338 -14.60 18.46 8.67
N GLN A 339 -13.85 19.44 9.18
CA GLN A 339 -14.34 20.57 9.97
C GLN A 339 -14.72 21.80 9.12
N GLY A 340 -14.63 21.72 7.79
CA GLY A 340 -15.00 22.80 6.88
C GLY A 340 -13.96 23.91 6.68
N ARG A 341 -12.68 23.69 7.08
CA ARG A 341 -11.62 24.73 7.08
C ARG A 341 -10.35 24.35 6.29
N GLY A 342 -10.26 23.14 5.79
CA GLY A 342 -9.06 22.60 5.16
C GLY A 342 -8.77 23.12 3.75
N PRO A 343 -7.69 22.61 3.12
CA PRO A 343 -7.29 23.02 1.78
C PRO A 343 -8.36 22.74 0.74
N SER A 344 -8.63 23.74 -0.12
CA SER A 344 -9.74 23.71 -1.09
C SER A 344 -9.60 22.60 -2.12
N ASP A 345 -8.38 22.37 -2.64
CA ASP A 345 -8.08 21.35 -3.64
C ASP A 345 -8.34 19.92 -3.10
N LEU A 346 -7.95 19.64 -1.85
CA LEU A 346 -8.24 18.36 -1.19
C LEU A 346 -9.75 18.19 -0.95
N ARG A 347 -10.43 19.26 -0.53
CA ARG A 347 -11.88 19.27 -0.34
C ARG A 347 -12.61 19.00 -1.64
N GLU A 348 -12.31 19.75 -2.71
CA GLU A 348 -12.94 19.61 -4.02
C GLU A 348 -12.76 18.21 -4.61
N LYS A 349 -11.53 17.70 -4.60
CA LYS A 349 -11.26 16.33 -5.06
C LYS A 349 -11.98 15.28 -4.23
N SER A 350 -12.06 15.46 -2.92
CA SER A 350 -12.77 14.52 -2.04
C SER A 350 -14.27 14.51 -2.34
N LEU A 351 -14.88 15.67 -2.56
CA LEU A 351 -16.30 15.78 -2.94
C LEU A 351 -16.58 15.13 -4.28
N LEU A 352 -15.74 15.37 -5.29
CA LEU A 352 -15.87 14.74 -6.62
C LEU A 352 -15.86 13.21 -6.51
N LEU A 353 -14.89 12.66 -5.77
CA LEU A 353 -14.75 11.21 -5.58
C LEU A 353 -15.91 10.63 -4.75
N ALA A 354 -16.35 11.33 -3.70
CA ALA A 354 -17.49 10.92 -2.88
C ALA A 354 -18.79 10.93 -3.68
N ALA A 355 -19.04 11.99 -4.46
CA ALA A 355 -20.21 12.10 -5.32
C ALA A 355 -20.28 10.93 -6.31
N LYS A 356 -19.17 10.59 -6.98
CA LYS A 356 -19.13 9.45 -7.90
C LYS A 356 -19.45 8.13 -7.20
N LEU A 357 -18.95 7.94 -5.99
CA LEU A 357 -19.24 6.72 -5.22
C LEU A 357 -20.72 6.66 -4.78
N LEU A 358 -21.29 7.79 -4.36
CA LEU A 358 -22.72 7.90 -4.04
C LEU A 358 -23.61 7.64 -5.25
N GLU A 359 -23.25 8.17 -6.43
CA GLU A 359 -23.92 7.88 -7.70
C GLU A 359 -23.91 6.36 -8.00
N MET A 360 -22.74 5.73 -7.89
CA MET A 360 -22.61 4.27 -8.01
C MET A 360 -23.48 3.53 -6.97
N GLY A 361 -23.64 4.10 -5.78
CA GLY A 361 -24.53 3.60 -4.73
C GLY A 361 -26.02 3.74 -5.05
N GLY A 362 -26.38 4.48 -6.11
CA GLY A 362 -27.78 4.68 -6.51
C GLY A 362 -28.37 6.00 -6.00
N ARG A 363 -27.54 6.99 -5.62
CA ARG A 363 -28.01 8.32 -5.19
C ARG A 363 -27.92 9.28 -6.38
N PRO A 364 -29.08 9.68 -6.97
CA PRO A 364 -29.08 10.59 -8.11
C PRO A 364 -28.67 12.02 -7.76
N ASP A 365 -28.86 12.43 -6.51
CA ASP A 365 -28.47 13.72 -5.91
C ASP A 365 -27.04 13.74 -5.37
N SER A 366 -26.17 12.87 -5.88
CA SER A 366 -24.87 12.50 -5.29
C SER A 366 -23.94 13.67 -4.99
N GLN A 367 -23.84 14.65 -5.90
CA GLN A 367 -22.96 15.82 -5.72
C GLN A 367 -23.47 16.73 -4.60
N GLN A 368 -24.76 17.03 -4.62
CA GLN A 368 -25.40 17.87 -3.61
C GLN A 368 -25.37 17.19 -2.24
N LEU A 369 -25.66 15.89 -2.19
CA LEU A 369 -25.61 15.09 -0.97
C LEU A 369 -24.18 15.04 -0.37
N ALA A 370 -23.15 14.79 -1.20
CA ALA A 370 -21.75 14.78 -0.73
C ALA A 370 -21.38 16.10 -0.07
N GLN A 371 -21.73 17.23 -0.71
CA GLN A 371 -21.48 18.56 -0.19
C GLN A 371 -22.26 18.81 1.11
N GLN A 372 -23.55 18.48 1.15
CA GLN A 372 -24.39 18.63 2.33
C GLN A 372 -23.85 17.84 3.54
N LEU A 373 -23.45 16.58 3.33
CA LEU A 373 -22.92 15.73 4.39
C LEU A 373 -21.59 16.25 4.96
N LEU A 374 -20.75 16.85 4.11
CA LEU A 374 -19.51 17.48 4.56
C LEU A 374 -19.79 18.79 5.30
N ASP A 375 -20.55 19.70 4.72
CA ASP A 375 -20.77 21.06 5.23
C ASP A 375 -21.63 21.07 6.51
N SER A 376 -22.54 20.11 6.67
CA SER A 376 -23.32 19.96 7.90
C SER A 376 -22.57 19.30 9.05
N GLY A 377 -21.32 18.84 8.82
CA GLY A 377 -20.51 18.12 9.79
C GLY A 377 -20.90 16.65 10.01
N GLN A 378 -21.87 16.09 9.27
CA GLN A 378 -22.26 14.69 9.39
C GLN A 378 -21.11 13.74 9.00
N ALA A 379 -20.32 14.09 7.98
CA ALA A 379 -19.12 13.35 7.61
C ALA A 379 -18.08 13.37 8.74
N TYR A 380 -17.90 14.50 9.43
CA TYR A 380 -17.01 14.59 10.58
C TYR A 380 -17.47 13.70 11.74
N GLN A 381 -18.78 13.73 12.08
CA GLN A 381 -19.33 12.84 13.12
C GLN A 381 -19.16 11.36 12.75
N LYS A 382 -19.31 11.02 11.47
CA LYS A 382 -19.04 9.66 10.98
C LYS A 382 -17.57 9.29 11.12
N PHE A 383 -16.63 10.18 10.81
CA PHE A 383 -15.20 9.97 11.02
C PHE A 383 -14.87 9.70 12.50
N LYS A 384 -15.44 10.48 13.42
CA LYS A 384 -15.31 10.27 14.88
C LYS A 384 -15.82 8.89 15.30
N ALA A 385 -16.96 8.45 14.75
CA ALA A 385 -17.51 7.13 15.03
C ALA A 385 -16.58 6.00 14.51
N ILE A 386 -15.96 6.16 13.34
CA ILE A 386 -14.99 5.22 12.79
C ILE A 386 -13.75 5.15 13.69
N ILE A 387 -13.18 6.32 14.08
CA ILE A 387 -12.03 6.37 14.98
C ILE A 387 -12.34 5.66 16.31
N LYS A 388 -13.50 5.93 16.90
CA LYS A 388 -13.95 5.30 18.15
C LYS A 388 -14.04 3.78 18.01
N ALA A 389 -14.72 3.30 16.98
CA ALA A 389 -14.86 1.86 16.71
C ALA A 389 -13.49 1.17 16.48
N GLN A 390 -12.50 1.91 15.99
CA GLN A 390 -11.11 1.45 15.81
C GLN A 390 -10.24 1.65 17.07
N GLY A 391 -10.82 2.04 18.22
CA GLY A 391 -10.12 2.18 19.50
C GLY A 391 -9.28 3.45 19.63
N GLY A 392 -9.52 4.47 18.79
CA GLY A 392 -8.88 5.78 18.88
C GLY A 392 -9.69 6.79 19.69
N ASN A 393 -9.13 7.99 19.85
CA ASN A 393 -9.80 9.11 20.49
C ASN A 393 -10.70 9.85 19.49
N PRO A 394 -12.05 9.80 19.60
CA PRO A 394 -12.94 10.50 18.70
C PRO A 394 -12.89 12.04 18.85
N GLU A 395 -12.38 12.54 19.96
CA GLU A 395 -12.27 13.98 20.25
C GLU A 395 -10.88 14.54 19.95
N VAL A 396 -10.09 13.85 19.12
CA VAL A 396 -8.77 14.32 18.69
C VAL A 396 -8.87 15.71 18.04
N THR A 397 -7.97 16.60 18.46
CA THR A 397 -7.87 17.98 17.96
C THR A 397 -6.59 18.17 17.13
N LEU A 398 -6.42 19.37 16.53
CA LEU A 398 -5.19 19.69 15.82
C LEU A 398 -3.97 19.80 16.74
N GLU A 399 -4.20 20.16 18.00
CA GLU A 399 -3.16 20.30 19.04
C GLU A 399 -2.60 18.93 19.44
N ASP A 400 -3.42 17.87 19.39
CA ASP A 400 -3.00 16.49 19.66
C ASP A 400 -2.11 15.93 18.54
N LEU A 401 -2.17 16.53 17.34
CA LEU A 401 -1.41 16.13 16.16
C LEU A 401 -0.04 16.82 16.14
N VAL A 402 0.89 16.29 16.97
CA VAL A 402 2.19 16.91 17.26
C VAL A 402 3.16 16.75 16.08
N LEU A 403 3.77 17.86 15.68
CA LEU A 403 4.82 17.94 14.66
C LEU A 403 6.21 17.89 15.29
N CYS A 404 7.22 17.51 14.51
CA CYS A 404 8.62 17.62 14.92
C CYS A 404 9.00 19.09 15.10
N THR A 405 9.96 19.34 15.99
CA THR A 405 10.40 20.70 16.37
C THR A 405 11.59 21.22 15.58
N GLN A 406 12.31 20.34 14.92
CA GLN A 406 13.43 20.72 14.04
C GLN A 406 12.88 21.19 12.70
N ILE A 407 12.98 22.47 12.40
CA ILE A 407 12.34 23.07 11.23
C ILE A 407 13.34 23.76 10.29
N HIS A 408 12.99 23.73 9.00
CA HIS A 408 13.65 24.56 7.99
C HIS A 408 12.59 25.21 7.10
N ASP A 409 12.66 26.53 6.99
CA ASP A 409 11.75 27.33 6.16
C ASP A 409 12.41 27.66 4.82
N LEU A 410 11.64 27.50 3.75
CA LEU A 410 12.01 27.92 2.41
C LEU A 410 11.09 29.06 1.97
N SER A 411 11.68 30.19 1.57
CA SER A 411 10.93 31.35 1.10
C SER A 411 11.17 31.61 -0.39
N ALA A 412 10.23 32.31 -1.02
CA ALA A 412 10.32 32.70 -2.42
C ALA A 412 11.50 33.68 -2.64
N THR A 413 12.32 33.39 -3.64
CA THR A 413 13.47 34.24 -4.03
C THR A 413 13.08 35.39 -4.96
N GLU A 414 11.92 35.28 -5.60
CA GLU A 414 11.33 36.26 -6.53
C GLU A 414 9.80 36.26 -6.46
N ASP A 415 9.17 37.24 -7.09
CA ASP A 415 7.72 37.25 -7.28
C ASP A 415 7.33 36.22 -8.34
N MET A 416 6.34 35.36 -8.02
CA MET A 416 5.77 34.38 -8.93
C MET A 416 4.27 34.55 -9.05
N THR A 417 3.73 34.52 -10.26
CA THR A 417 2.28 34.57 -10.50
C THR A 417 1.60 33.23 -10.23
N SER A 418 2.35 32.14 -10.27
CA SER A 418 1.86 30.77 -10.03
C SER A 418 3.01 29.92 -9.55
N VAL A 419 2.93 29.38 -8.35
CA VAL A 419 3.92 28.43 -7.82
C VAL A 419 3.59 27.01 -8.28
N GLN A 420 4.61 26.28 -8.70
CA GLN A 420 4.54 24.85 -8.99
C GLN A 420 5.65 24.13 -8.25
N TYR A 421 5.33 22.91 -7.83
CA TYR A 421 6.26 22.11 -7.02
C TYR A 421 6.74 20.87 -7.78
N ASP A 422 8.00 20.52 -7.55
CA ASP A 422 8.54 19.22 -7.95
C ASP A 422 8.12 18.16 -6.94
N SER A 423 7.11 17.37 -7.31
CA SER A 423 6.59 16.30 -6.46
C SER A 423 7.65 15.27 -6.07
N GLU A 424 8.68 15.06 -6.90
CA GLU A 424 9.76 14.10 -6.61
C GLU A 424 10.69 14.63 -5.54
N VAL A 425 11.08 15.88 -5.66
CA VAL A 425 11.91 16.59 -4.65
C VAL A 425 11.14 16.63 -3.32
N LEU A 426 9.86 16.98 -3.32
CA LEU A 426 9.04 17.00 -2.10
C LEU A 426 8.99 15.62 -1.43
N ILE A 427 8.81 14.53 -2.21
CA ILE A 427 8.82 13.16 -1.69
C ILE A 427 10.16 12.83 -1.04
N GLN A 428 11.29 13.17 -1.68
CA GLN A 428 12.62 12.89 -1.14
C GLN A 428 12.88 13.68 0.14
N LEU A 429 12.60 14.98 0.15
CA LEU A 429 12.73 15.83 1.33
C LEU A 429 11.93 15.30 2.52
N THR A 430 10.66 14.92 2.28
CA THR A 430 9.80 14.39 3.32
C THR A 430 10.34 13.08 3.91
N ARG A 431 10.91 12.22 3.08
CA ARG A 431 11.54 10.97 3.53
C ARG A 431 12.83 11.22 4.29
N MET A 432 13.69 12.15 3.83
CA MET A 432 14.90 12.55 4.51
C MET A 432 14.59 13.16 5.88
N ALA A 433 13.50 13.92 5.98
CA ALA A 433 13.00 14.47 7.25
C ALA A 433 12.58 13.40 8.26
N GLY A 434 12.27 12.16 7.81
CA GLY A 434 11.97 11.01 8.67
C GLY A 434 10.62 10.32 8.43
N ALA A 435 9.75 10.87 7.58
CA ALA A 435 8.46 10.24 7.27
C ALA A 435 8.63 8.97 6.42
N PRO A 436 7.76 7.95 6.58
CA PRO A 436 6.61 7.89 7.50
C PRO A 436 6.96 7.34 8.89
N ALA A 437 8.20 6.92 9.15
CA ALA A 437 8.61 6.29 10.40
C ALA A 437 8.45 7.25 11.59
N ILE A 438 8.87 8.51 11.41
CA ILE A 438 8.66 9.59 12.37
C ILE A 438 7.38 10.32 11.96
N LYS A 439 6.29 10.09 12.68
CA LYS A 439 4.94 10.54 12.31
C LYS A 439 4.82 12.06 12.18
N GLY A 440 5.51 12.82 13.05
CA GLY A 440 5.51 14.29 13.05
C GLY A 440 6.44 14.92 12.01
N ALA A 441 7.24 14.13 11.28
CA ALA A 441 8.09 14.62 10.22
C ALA A 441 7.33 14.79 8.91
N GLY A 442 7.69 15.81 8.13
CA GLY A 442 7.01 16.08 6.86
C GLY A 442 7.28 17.48 6.31
N ILE A 443 6.45 17.87 5.36
CA ILE A 443 6.48 19.17 4.71
C ILE A 443 5.11 19.84 4.79
N TYR A 444 5.07 21.11 5.11
CA TYR A 444 3.91 21.96 5.01
C TYR A 444 4.09 22.98 3.88
N LEU A 445 3.16 23.00 2.93
CA LEU A 445 3.10 23.96 1.84
C LEU A 445 2.26 25.17 2.28
N HIS A 446 2.88 26.33 2.41
CA HIS A 446 2.16 27.57 2.80
C HIS A 446 1.33 28.13 1.66
N VAL A 447 1.71 27.81 0.42
CA VAL A 447 0.99 28.20 -0.79
C VAL A 447 0.66 26.96 -1.59
N LEU A 448 -0.61 26.77 -1.93
CA LEU A 448 -1.04 25.68 -2.78
C LEU A 448 -0.54 25.87 -4.22
N PRO A 449 -0.36 24.78 -5.00
CA PRO A 449 0.00 24.86 -6.41
C PRO A 449 -0.95 25.81 -7.18
N GLY A 450 -0.37 26.64 -8.03
CA GLY A 450 -1.12 27.66 -8.78
C GLY A 450 -1.26 29.03 -8.07
N GLY A 451 -1.00 29.09 -6.76
CA GLY A 451 -1.06 30.33 -6.01
C GLY A 451 0.05 31.32 -6.38
N ALA A 452 -0.26 32.61 -6.32
CA ALA A 452 0.72 33.70 -6.49
C ALA A 452 1.50 33.92 -5.19
N VAL A 453 2.79 34.26 -5.32
CA VAL A 453 3.67 34.56 -4.18
C VAL A 453 4.52 35.80 -4.41
N LYS A 454 4.87 36.47 -3.33
CA LYS A 454 5.82 37.57 -3.32
C LYS A 454 7.19 37.12 -2.84
N LYS A 455 8.26 37.78 -3.33
CA LYS A 455 9.61 37.60 -2.83
C LYS A 455 9.66 37.70 -1.31
N GLY A 456 10.31 36.73 -0.67
CA GLY A 456 10.41 36.63 0.78
C GLY A 456 9.22 35.94 1.47
N GLN A 457 8.12 35.67 0.76
CA GLN A 457 6.97 34.92 1.30
C GLN A 457 7.38 33.46 1.52
N LYS A 458 7.01 32.91 2.68
CA LYS A 458 7.27 31.51 3.02
C LYS A 458 6.48 30.59 2.10
N LEU A 459 7.18 29.64 1.51
CA LEU A 459 6.61 28.63 0.59
C LEU A 459 6.43 27.28 1.28
N ILE A 460 7.46 26.82 1.98
CA ILE A 460 7.56 25.48 2.53
C ILE A 460 8.15 25.56 3.94
N THR A 461 7.60 24.78 4.86
CA THR A 461 8.26 24.42 6.12
C THR A 461 8.52 22.91 6.13
N VAL A 462 9.76 22.49 6.35
CA VAL A 462 10.15 21.10 6.57
C VAL A 462 10.22 20.86 8.08
N TYR A 463 9.60 19.80 8.55
CA TYR A 463 9.64 19.30 9.92
C TYR A 463 10.48 18.02 9.95
N ALA A 464 11.66 18.06 10.55
CA ALA A 464 12.58 16.93 10.61
C ALA A 464 12.59 16.29 12.00
N GLY A 465 12.82 14.99 12.03
CA GLY A 465 12.80 14.20 13.27
C GLY A 465 13.94 14.53 14.24
N ASP A 466 15.09 15.00 13.72
CA ASP A 466 16.28 15.33 14.46
C ASP A 466 17.19 16.27 13.66
N ASP A 467 18.25 16.81 14.31
CA ASP A 467 19.20 17.74 13.70
C ASP A 467 19.98 17.13 12.52
N THR A 468 20.31 15.85 12.59
CA THR A 468 21.05 15.14 11.53
C THR A 468 20.21 15.07 10.26
N ARG A 469 18.92 14.75 10.41
CA ARG A 469 17.95 14.73 9.30
C ARG A 469 17.72 16.11 8.74
N LEU A 470 17.61 17.13 9.62
CA LEU A 470 17.46 18.51 9.19
C LEU A 470 18.64 18.95 8.34
N LYS A 471 19.87 18.65 8.77
CA LYS A 471 21.07 18.92 7.98
C LYS A 471 21.06 18.20 6.64
N THR A 472 20.67 16.93 6.61
CA THR A 472 20.55 16.16 5.35
C THR A 472 19.55 16.81 4.38
N VAL A 473 18.45 17.34 4.90
CA VAL A 473 17.44 18.08 4.12
C VAL A 473 18.04 19.38 3.57
N GLN A 474 18.78 20.13 4.39
CA GLN A 474 19.43 21.37 3.97
C GLN A 474 20.48 21.13 2.87
N ASP A 475 21.36 20.13 3.05
CA ASP A 475 22.39 19.75 2.08
C ASP A 475 21.76 19.29 0.74
N TYR A 476 20.57 18.67 0.78
CA TYR A 476 19.83 18.28 -0.42
C TYR A 476 19.21 19.49 -1.13
N LEU A 477 18.66 20.43 -0.38
CA LEU A 477 18.05 21.67 -0.89
C LEU A 477 19.05 22.59 -1.60
N GLU A 478 20.33 22.56 -1.22
CA GLU A 478 21.38 23.30 -1.93
C GLU A 478 21.52 22.89 -3.41
N ARG A 479 21.13 21.67 -3.75
CA ARG A 479 21.28 21.09 -5.10
C ARG A 479 19.95 20.86 -5.83
N HIS A 480 18.83 20.85 -5.10
CA HIS A 480 17.52 20.47 -5.65
C HIS A 480 16.45 21.43 -5.15
N SER A 481 15.90 22.21 -6.06
CA SER A 481 14.78 23.09 -5.74
C SER A 481 13.47 22.30 -5.73
N PRO A 482 12.66 22.40 -4.64
CA PRO A 482 11.31 21.85 -4.64
C PRO A 482 10.31 22.69 -5.43
N VAL A 483 10.71 23.89 -5.87
CA VAL A 483 9.89 24.81 -6.67
C VAL A 483 10.39 24.77 -8.11
N LEU A 484 9.47 24.51 -9.03
CA LEU A 484 9.77 24.51 -10.47
C LEU A 484 9.87 25.95 -10.96
N ALA A 485 10.92 26.24 -11.74
CA ALA A 485 11.04 27.54 -12.40
C ALA A 485 9.87 27.73 -13.38
N CYS A 486 9.19 28.86 -13.27
CA CYS A 486 8.17 29.22 -14.23
C CYS A 486 8.85 29.51 -15.60
N GLN A 487 8.66 28.62 -16.58
CA GLN A 487 9.10 28.92 -17.95
C GLN A 487 8.19 30.01 -18.51
N ARG A 488 8.69 31.23 -18.56
CA ARG A 488 7.95 32.39 -19.08
C ARG A 488 7.80 32.38 -20.62
N VAL A 489 8.65 31.62 -21.31
CA VAL A 489 8.62 31.48 -22.77
C VAL A 489 8.84 30.02 -23.12
N LEU A 490 7.89 29.39 -23.81
CA LEU A 490 8.01 28.02 -24.30
C LEU A 490 8.70 27.96 -25.67
N GLU A 491 8.55 28.99 -26.49
CA GLU A 491 9.16 29.13 -27.81
C GLU A 491 9.09 30.60 -28.27
N SER A 492 10.18 31.13 -28.81
CA SER A 492 10.16 32.37 -29.59
C SER A 492 10.33 32.00 -31.06
N VAL A 493 9.30 32.22 -31.89
CA VAL A 493 9.33 32.05 -33.34
C VAL A 493 9.71 33.37 -34.01
#